data_1dcf4e16b5c4f883ba7b1a51092a3d8b
#
_entry.id   1dcf4e16b5c4f883ba7b1a51092a3d8b
#
_cell.length_a   1.000
_cell.length_b   1.000
_cell.length_c   1.000
_cell.angle_alpha   90.00
_cell.angle_beta   90.00
_cell.angle_gamma   90.00
#
_symmetry.space_group_name_H-M   'P 1'
#
loop_
_entity.id
_entity.type
_entity.pdbx_description
1 polymer ?
#
loop_
_entity_poly.entity_id
_entity_poly.type
_entity_poly.pdbx_seq_one_letter_code
_entity_poly.pdbx_strand_id
1 'polypeptide(L)'
;MKFNSLKIKEGIYFVGAVDKDLRVFDILMETEFGTTYNAYLVKGSEKTALIDTAKAPFRDQFMDRIQDILPIQDIDYLIINHAEPDHSGTVIDILEVHPNIEIFATGPGVMNLKAIVNQDANFNVVKEGQTLSLGDQTLMFTLQPNLHWPDTMFTYLVEEKLLFTCDFFGAHYAFDGVMEDQIPNMNDYDRSIKHYYDSIMSPFPKDVRRGVQKIKALDPDMVLVSHGAVIKKPYIQKVIQWYESWSKEKDPNTEPTVVIPFASAYKYTKMMAETIKLGIEEAYLNQVNMKLFDVETSSTEEIVEEINQADAFLVGSATIVRDAVKPIWDILSSLNVEVTKGKLAAAFGSYGWSGEAVKNLTERLIQLKAKTLEGIRIKFKPSSEQLEEIKNFGIQFAKTLQEIKKSS
;
A
#
# COMPACT_ATOMS: atom_id res chain seq x y z
N MET A 1 12.74 30.69 -9.90
CA MET A 1 11.37 31.00 -10.38
C MET A 1 10.50 30.97 -9.13
N LYS A 2 9.63 31.91 -8.86
CA LYS A 2 8.77 31.90 -7.69
C LYS A 2 7.52 31.07 -7.99
N PHE A 3 7.15 30.16 -7.11
CA PHE A 3 5.96 29.32 -7.25
C PHE A 3 4.77 29.99 -6.55
N ASN A 4 3.64 30.11 -7.22
CA ASN A 4 2.43 30.69 -6.65
C ASN A 4 1.55 29.59 -6.02
N SER A 5 0.84 29.95 -4.96
CA SER A 5 -0.21 29.13 -4.36
C SER A 5 -1.40 28.96 -5.33
N LEU A 6 -2.17 27.89 -5.16
CA LEU A 6 -3.39 27.67 -5.93
C LEU A 6 -4.60 27.74 -5.00
N LYS A 7 -5.51 28.68 -5.26
CA LYS A 7 -6.73 28.84 -4.45
C LYS A 7 -7.73 27.71 -4.77
N ILE A 8 -8.15 26.96 -3.74
CA ILE A 8 -9.20 25.94 -3.82
C ILE A 8 -10.56 26.57 -3.51
N LYS A 9 -10.64 27.29 -2.41
CA LYS A 9 -11.81 28.00 -1.93
C LYS A 9 -11.35 29.26 -1.14
N GLU A 10 -12.26 30.13 -0.73
CA GLU A 10 -11.89 31.26 0.14
C GLU A 10 -11.25 30.75 1.43
N GLY A 11 -10.08 31.26 1.78
CA GLY A 11 -9.32 30.85 2.94
C GLY A 11 -8.60 29.50 2.80
N ILE A 12 -8.75 28.76 1.69
CA ILE A 12 -8.18 27.41 1.52
C ILE A 12 -7.33 27.36 0.26
N TYR A 13 -6.07 26.97 0.41
CA TYR A 13 -5.07 27.02 -0.65
C TYR A 13 -4.26 25.73 -0.72
N PHE A 14 -3.94 25.31 -1.93
CA PHE A 14 -2.89 24.31 -2.18
C PHE A 14 -1.54 25.02 -2.10
N VAL A 15 -0.65 24.49 -1.26
CA VAL A 15 0.72 24.99 -1.07
C VAL A 15 1.78 23.88 -1.25
N GLY A 16 1.39 22.72 -1.70
CA GLY A 16 2.25 21.56 -1.92
C GLY A 16 3.19 21.71 -3.13
N ALA A 17 3.71 20.62 -3.63
CA ALA A 17 4.63 20.58 -4.75
C ALA A 17 4.15 19.66 -5.88
N VAL A 18 4.69 19.86 -7.09
CA VAL A 18 4.38 19.06 -8.28
C VAL A 18 5.67 18.52 -8.87
N ASP A 19 5.74 17.20 -9.04
CA ASP A 19 6.84 16.49 -9.68
C ASP A 19 6.33 15.80 -10.96
N LYS A 20 6.49 16.48 -12.10
CA LYS A 20 6.08 15.96 -13.40
C LYS A 20 7.03 14.91 -13.97
N ASP A 21 8.25 14.87 -13.46
CA ASP A 21 9.34 14.06 -14.01
C ASP A 21 9.55 12.75 -13.26
N LEU A 22 8.85 12.53 -12.15
CA LEU A 22 8.91 11.28 -11.40
C LEU A 22 8.45 10.11 -12.27
N ARG A 23 9.26 9.05 -12.32
CA ARG A 23 8.92 7.81 -13.06
C ARG A 23 8.90 6.58 -12.17
N VAL A 24 9.50 6.66 -10.99
CA VAL A 24 9.45 5.59 -9.99
C VAL A 24 9.31 6.23 -8.61
N PHE A 25 8.20 5.96 -7.95
CA PHE A 25 7.95 6.37 -6.57
C PHE A 25 8.49 5.31 -5.62
N ASP A 26 9.16 5.73 -4.54
CA ASP A 26 9.75 4.88 -3.51
C ASP A 26 10.56 3.67 -4.03
N ILE A 27 11.24 3.87 -5.17
CA ILE A 27 12.12 2.89 -5.83
C ILE A 27 11.35 1.67 -6.40
N LEU A 28 10.06 1.54 -6.13
CA LEU A 28 9.28 0.34 -6.43
C LEU A 28 8.09 0.58 -7.37
N MET A 29 7.43 1.74 -7.27
CA MET A 29 6.20 2.00 -8.01
C MET A 29 6.47 2.83 -9.26
N GLU A 30 6.20 2.28 -10.41
CA GLU A 30 6.24 3.05 -11.65
C GLU A 30 5.16 4.14 -11.65
N THR A 31 5.52 5.36 -12.08
CA THR A 31 4.60 6.50 -12.16
C THR A 31 4.62 7.06 -13.57
N GLU A 32 3.63 6.70 -14.38
CA GLU A 32 3.54 7.13 -15.79
C GLU A 32 3.37 8.65 -15.90
N PHE A 33 2.65 9.27 -14.95
CA PHE A 33 2.21 10.67 -15.04
C PHE A 33 2.86 11.59 -13.99
N GLY A 34 3.96 11.16 -13.36
CA GLY A 34 4.55 11.91 -12.26
C GLY A 34 3.68 11.87 -11.00
N THR A 35 3.89 12.80 -10.08
CA THR A 35 3.11 12.90 -8.84
C THR A 35 2.98 14.35 -8.35
N THR A 36 2.18 14.54 -7.32
CA THR A 36 2.14 15.75 -6.50
C THR A 36 2.39 15.40 -5.03
N TYR A 37 2.91 16.34 -4.25
CA TYR A 37 3.04 16.25 -2.80
C TYR A 37 2.17 17.36 -2.23
N ASN A 38 0.91 17.05 -1.97
CA ASN A 38 -0.07 18.05 -1.63
C ASN A 38 0.03 18.44 -0.16
N ALA A 39 0.08 19.75 0.06
CA ALA A 39 -0.08 20.37 1.35
C ALA A 39 -1.08 21.52 1.23
N TYR A 40 -1.79 21.83 2.30
CA TYR A 40 -2.89 22.77 2.25
C TYR A 40 -2.81 23.79 3.38
N LEU A 41 -3.08 25.05 3.06
CA LEU A 41 -3.21 26.11 4.05
C LEU A 41 -4.68 26.44 4.26
N VAL A 42 -5.12 26.42 5.52
CA VAL A 42 -6.49 26.76 5.95
C VAL A 42 -6.42 27.97 6.86
N LYS A 43 -6.99 29.08 6.41
CA LYS A 43 -7.07 30.34 7.17
C LYS A 43 -8.46 30.47 7.78
N GLY A 44 -8.56 30.38 9.10
CA GLY A 44 -9.73 30.78 9.84
C GLY A 44 -9.67 32.28 10.22
N SER A 45 -10.67 32.75 10.96
CA SER A 45 -10.76 34.16 11.41
C SER A 45 -9.74 34.52 12.51
N GLU A 46 -9.24 33.52 13.26
CA GLU A 46 -8.31 33.74 14.37
C GLU A 46 -6.99 33.04 14.22
N LYS A 47 -7.00 31.84 13.58
CA LYS A 47 -5.87 30.94 13.49
C LYS A 47 -5.70 30.39 12.08
N THR A 48 -4.47 30.04 11.71
CA THR A 48 -4.11 29.44 10.44
C THR A 48 -3.49 28.07 10.67
N ALA A 49 -3.96 27.06 9.94
CA ALA A 49 -3.42 25.71 9.95
C ALA A 49 -2.77 25.35 8.61
N LEU A 50 -1.58 24.77 8.68
CA LEU A 50 -0.94 24.10 7.56
C LEU A 50 -1.18 22.58 7.71
N ILE A 51 -1.70 21.93 6.67
CA ILE A 51 -2.04 20.51 6.68
C ILE A 51 -1.09 19.78 5.74
N ASP A 52 -0.30 18.87 6.31
CA ASP A 52 0.82 18.15 5.73
C ASP A 52 1.91 19.09 5.16
N THR A 53 3.00 18.52 4.69
CA THR A 53 4.09 19.25 4.06
C THR A 53 4.47 18.56 2.73
N ALA A 54 5.63 18.87 2.17
CA ALA A 54 6.11 18.27 0.93
C ALA A 54 7.40 17.47 1.14
N LYS A 55 7.74 16.63 0.19
CA LYS A 55 9.01 15.91 0.13
C LYS A 55 10.18 16.90 0.09
N ALA A 56 11.24 16.65 0.86
CA ALA A 56 12.36 17.57 1.05
C ALA A 56 12.98 18.15 -0.24
N PRO A 57 13.17 17.41 -1.36
CA PRO A 57 13.68 17.98 -2.60
C PRO A 57 12.79 19.09 -3.22
N PHE A 58 11.53 19.16 -2.83
CA PHE A 58 10.54 20.14 -3.33
C PHE A 58 10.29 21.30 -2.35
N ARG A 59 11.16 21.43 -1.35
CA ARG A 59 11.11 22.49 -0.34
C ARG A 59 10.85 23.89 -0.94
N ASP A 60 11.54 24.27 -1.97
CA ASP A 60 11.44 25.62 -2.54
C ASP A 60 10.06 25.86 -3.17
N GLN A 61 9.46 24.88 -3.84
CA GLN A 61 8.09 25.01 -4.32
C GLN A 61 7.09 25.21 -3.17
N PHE A 62 7.23 24.42 -2.12
CA PHE A 62 6.38 24.43 -0.94
C PHE A 62 6.51 25.74 -0.17
N MET A 63 7.72 26.18 0.16
CA MET A 63 7.97 27.40 0.92
C MET A 63 7.56 28.66 0.15
N ASP A 64 7.83 28.72 -1.16
CA ASP A 64 7.40 29.84 -2.01
C ASP A 64 5.88 30.00 -2.01
N ARG A 65 5.13 28.89 -2.12
CA ARG A 65 3.65 28.90 -2.16
C ARG A 65 3.04 29.32 -0.83
N ILE A 66 3.62 28.93 0.31
CA ILE A 66 3.18 29.43 1.61
C ILE A 66 3.41 30.94 1.71
N GLN A 67 4.61 31.39 1.36
CA GLN A 67 5.00 32.82 1.43
C GLN A 67 4.26 33.68 0.41
N ASP A 68 3.63 33.13 -0.59
CA ASP A 68 2.72 33.84 -1.49
C ASP A 68 1.42 34.25 -0.79
N ILE A 69 1.06 33.60 0.32
CA ILE A 69 -0.18 33.85 1.10
C ILE A 69 0.11 34.60 2.39
N LEU A 70 1.10 34.15 3.19
CA LEU A 70 1.49 34.72 4.48
C LEU A 70 2.91 34.27 4.88
N PRO A 71 3.55 35.03 5.80
CA PRO A 71 4.79 34.57 6.42
C PRO A 71 4.60 33.25 7.17
N ILE A 72 5.60 32.37 7.11
CA ILE A 72 5.53 31.05 7.78
C ILE A 72 5.34 31.20 9.31
N GLN A 73 5.90 32.26 9.90
CA GLN A 73 5.76 32.56 11.32
C GLN A 73 4.32 32.88 11.75
N ASP A 74 3.43 33.20 10.80
CA ASP A 74 2.02 33.52 11.05
C ASP A 74 1.13 32.22 10.95
N ILE A 75 1.74 31.03 10.79
CA ILE A 75 1.03 29.76 10.87
C ILE A 75 0.98 29.33 12.33
N ASP A 76 -0.21 29.14 12.87
CA ASP A 76 -0.38 28.70 14.26
C ASP A 76 -0.18 27.20 14.44
N TYR A 77 -0.71 26.42 13.52
CA TYR A 77 -0.77 24.96 13.64
C TYR A 77 -0.20 24.26 12.40
N LEU A 78 0.60 23.23 12.63
CA LEU A 78 1.00 22.25 11.62
C LEU A 78 0.32 20.92 11.93
N ILE A 79 -0.52 20.45 11.03
CA ILE A 79 -1.24 19.18 11.14
C ILE A 79 -0.55 18.18 10.24
N ILE A 80 -0.09 17.05 10.77
CA ILE A 80 0.51 15.95 9.97
C ILE A 80 -0.44 14.76 10.03
N ASN A 81 -1.11 14.51 8.92
CA ASN A 81 -2.03 13.38 8.78
C ASN A 81 -1.28 12.05 8.67
N HIS A 82 -0.07 12.08 8.10
CA HIS A 82 0.81 10.93 7.92
C HIS A 82 2.27 11.38 7.91
N ALA A 83 3.12 10.69 8.66
CA ALA A 83 4.51 11.11 8.87
C ALA A 83 5.52 10.53 7.88
N GLU A 84 5.09 9.91 6.77
CA GLU A 84 6.00 9.49 5.71
C GLU A 84 6.76 10.70 5.14
N PRO A 85 8.07 10.57 4.80
CA PRO A 85 8.90 11.73 4.45
C PRO A 85 8.46 12.53 3.22
N ASP A 86 7.57 12.02 2.41
CA ASP A 86 7.00 12.78 1.29
C ASP A 86 5.85 13.72 1.71
N HIS A 87 5.29 13.51 2.92
CA HIS A 87 4.31 14.41 3.58
C HIS A 87 4.89 15.18 4.76
N SER A 88 6.06 14.77 5.25
CA SER A 88 6.69 15.35 6.44
C SER A 88 8.13 15.84 6.22
N GLY A 89 8.68 15.64 5.02
CA GLY A 89 10.09 15.89 4.74
C GLY A 89 10.54 17.33 4.91
N THR A 90 9.63 18.31 4.80
CA THR A 90 9.92 19.74 5.02
C THR A 90 9.49 20.25 6.38
N VAL A 91 9.11 19.40 7.32
CA VAL A 91 8.80 19.79 8.71
C VAL A 91 10.01 20.47 9.37
N ILE A 92 11.22 19.97 9.11
CA ILE A 92 12.45 20.56 9.66
C ILE A 92 12.65 21.99 9.16
N ASP A 93 12.37 22.26 7.88
CA ASP A 93 12.48 23.61 7.30
C ASP A 93 11.48 24.58 7.90
N ILE A 94 10.25 24.10 8.22
CA ILE A 94 9.27 24.90 8.97
C ILE A 94 9.79 25.23 10.37
N LEU A 95 10.35 24.23 11.09
CA LEU A 95 10.89 24.42 12.44
C LEU A 95 12.11 25.35 12.48
N GLU A 96 12.94 25.39 11.45
CA GLU A 96 14.05 26.34 11.32
C GLU A 96 13.56 27.79 11.29
N VAL A 97 12.42 28.05 10.65
CA VAL A 97 11.83 29.37 10.50
C VAL A 97 10.85 29.71 11.64
N HIS A 98 10.13 28.71 12.13
CA HIS A 98 9.11 28.85 13.18
C HIS A 98 9.25 27.73 14.24
N PRO A 99 10.26 27.81 15.14
CA PRO A 99 10.59 26.73 16.09
C PRO A 99 9.50 26.47 17.14
N ASN A 100 8.57 27.38 17.35
CA ASN A 100 7.51 27.27 18.35
C ASN A 100 6.15 26.84 17.78
N ILE A 101 6.06 26.52 16.49
CA ILE A 101 4.80 26.07 15.87
C ILE A 101 4.25 24.85 16.61
N GLU A 102 2.94 24.80 16.84
CA GLU A 102 2.28 23.64 17.43
C GLU A 102 2.02 22.57 16.35
N ILE A 103 2.57 21.38 16.55
CA ILE A 103 2.46 20.26 15.60
C ILE A 103 1.48 19.23 16.15
N PHE A 104 0.46 18.89 15.38
CA PHE A 104 -0.59 17.93 15.72
C PHE A 104 -0.47 16.68 14.84
N ALA A 105 -0.35 15.49 15.45
CA ALA A 105 -0.32 14.20 14.77
C ALA A 105 -0.84 13.11 15.70
N THR A 106 -1.05 11.92 15.17
CA THR A 106 -1.37 10.73 16.00
C THR A 106 -0.21 10.34 16.91
N GLY A 107 -0.43 9.48 17.90
CA GLY A 107 0.67 8.98 18.76
C GLY A 107 1.81 8.35 17.97
N PRO A 108 1.57 7.39 17.07
CA PRO A 108 2.60 6.87 16.16
C PRO A 108 3.22 7.95 15.27
N GLY A 109 2.42 8.89 14.76
CA GLY A 109 2.90 10.03 13.94
C GLY A 109 3.90 10.90 14.69
N VAL A 110 3.62 11.24 15.94
CA VAL A 110 4.57 12.00 16.80
C VAL A 110 5.86 11.21 17.02
N MET A 111 5.79 9.88 17.20
CA MET A 111 7.01 9.06 17.33
C MET A 111 7.85 9.10 16.06
N ASN A 112 7.22 8.98 14.89
CA ASN A 112 7.89 9.06 13.60
C ASN A 112 8.49 10.45 13.38
N LEU A 113 7.72 11.52 13.60
CA LEU A 113 8.17 12.91 13.44
C LEU A 113 9.39 13.22 14.33
N LYS A 114 9.41 12.78 15.59
CA LYS A 114 10.58 12.94 16.45
C LYS A 114 11.83 12.29 15.87
N ALA A 115 11.69 11.12 15.23
CA ALA A 115 12.81 10.43 14.57
C ALA A 115 13.22 11.11 13.24
N ILE A 116 12.30 11.79 12.56
CA ILE A 116 12.57 12.51 11.31
C ILE A 116 13.28 13.84 11.62
N VAL A 117 12.74 14.64 12.55
CA VAL A 117 13.30 15.96 12.81
C VAL A 117 14.52 15.95 13.75
N ASN A 118 14.67 14.91 14.59
CA ASN A 118 15.79 14.73 15.53
C ASN A 118 16.09 15.96 16.41
N GLN A 119 15.06 16.72 16.77
CA GLN A 119 15.14 17.87 17.67
C GLN A 119 13.84 18.03 18.46
N ASP A 120 13.89 18.82 19.53
CA ASP A 120 12.70 19.16 20.31
C ASP A 120 11.79 20.07 19.48
N ALA A 121 10.48 19.78 19.54
CA ALA A 121 9.42 20.60 18.94
C ALA A 121 8.13 20.45 19.75
N ASN A 122 7.17 21.33 19.53
CA ASN A 122 5.91 21.37 20.27
C ASN A 122 4.90 20.37 19.68
N PHE A 123 5.10 19.06 19.97
CA PHE A 123 4.26 17.99 19.48
C PHE A 123 3.03 17.76 20.36
N ASN A 124 1.86 17.74 19.74
CA ASN A 124 0.56 17.47 20.34
C ASN A 124 -0.04 16.19 19.77
N VAL A 125 -0.32 15.20 20.63
CA VAL A 125 -0.95 13.93 20.21
C VAL A 125 -2.46 14.13 20.13
N VAL A 126 -3.04 13.89 18.95
CA VAL A 126 -4.49 13.97 18.74
C VAL A 126 -5.21 12.68 19.12
N LYS A 127 -6.51 12.81 19.42
CA LYS A 127 -7.42 11.70 19.72
C LYS A 127 -8.56 11.64 18.71
N GLU A 128 -9.19 10.47 18.58
CA GLU A 128 -10.41 10.31 17.76
C GLU A 128 -11.48 11.32 18.15
N GLY A 129 -11.99 12.07 17.17
CA GLY A 129 -13.03 13.07 17.35
C GLY A 129 -12.59 14.36 18.05
N GLN A 130 -11.30 14.51 18.37
CA GLN A 130 -10.78 15.78 18.92
C GLN A 130 -10.92 16.89 17.90
N THR A 131 -11.27 18.07 18.37
CA THR A 131 -11.41 19.29 17.54
C THR A 131 -10.35 20.33 17.87
N LEU A 132 -10.04 21.18 16.88
CA LEU A 132 -9.14 22.33 16.98
C LEU A 132 -9.80 23.53 16.29
N SER A 133 -10.00 24.63 17.04
CA SER A 133 -10.65 25.83 16.51
C SER A 133 -9.66 26.71 15.75
N LEU A 134 -10.12 27.25 14.63
CA LEU A 134 -9.43 28.30 13.87
C LEU A 134 -10.19 29.64 13.95
N GLY A 135 -11.15 29.76 14.88
CA GLY A 135 -12.06 30.87 15.04
C GLY A 135 -13.45 30.53 14.48
N ASP A 136 -13.71 30.91 13.26
CA ASP A 136 -14.95 30.61 12.51
C ASP A 136 -14.98 29.22 11.87
N GLN A 137 -13.90 28.49 11.94
CA GLN A 137 -13.75 27.13 11.36
C GLN A 137 -13.17 26.15 12.38
N THR A 138 -13.53 24.87 12.25
CA THR A 138 -13.15 23.81 13.18
C THR A 138 -12.54 22.64 12.41
N LEU A 139 -11.32 22.25 12.76
CA LEU A 139 -10.72 20.99 12.34
C LEU A 139 -11.13 19.88 13.30
N MET A 140 -11.58 18.75 12.79
CA MET A 140 -11.89 17.55 13.55
C MET A 140 -10.98 16.41 13.06
N PHE A 141 -10.32 15.70 13.99
CA PHE A 141 -9.42 14.61 13.67
C PHE A 141 -10.12 13.25 13.77
N THR A 142 -9.85 12.35 12.82
CA THR A 142 -10.34 10.97 12.85
C THR A 142 -9.22 10.00 12.49
N LEU A 143 -8.95 9.06 13.41
CA LEU A 143 -7.84 8.14 13.29
C LEU A 143 -8.15 7.05 12.26
N GLN A 144 -7.24 6.86 11.31
CA GLN A 144 -7.38 5.89 10.23
C GLN A 144 -6.13 5.01 10.10
N PRO A 145 -5.73 4.28 11.16
CA PRO A 145 -4.52 3.47 11.14
C PRO A 145 -4.56 2.45 10.00
N ASN A 146 -3.39 2.20 9.40
CA ASN A 146 -3.17 1.32 8.25
C ASN A 146 -3.81 1.80 6.92
N LEU A 147 -3.97 3.13 6.77
CA LEU A 147 -4.27 3.75 5.48
C LEU A 147 -3.15 4.73 5.06
N HIS A 148 -1.85 4.31 4.70
CA HIS A 148 -1.47 2.88 4.74
C HIS A 148 -0.53 2.53 5.91
N TRP A 149 -0.08 3.50 6.71
CA TRP A 149 0.73 3.29 7.91
C TRP A 149 -0.12 3.40 9.19
N PRO A 150 0.41 2.90 10.35
CA PRO A 150 -0.31 2.96 11.63
C PRO A 150 -0.62 4.37 12.14
N ASP A 151 0.09 5.38 11.65
CA ASP A 151 -0.02 6.77 12.09
C ASP A 151 -1.05 7.59 11.32
N THR A 152 -1.63 7.08 10.26
CA THR A 152 -2.56 7.82 9.38
C THR A 152 -3.80 8.29 10.13
N MET A 153 -4.18 9.54 9.88
CA MET A 153 -5.47 10.13 10.27
C MET A 153 -6.05 10.96 9.12
N PHE A 154 -7.33 11.26 9.21
CA PHE A 154 -7.99 12.26 8.38
C PHE A 154 -8.27 13.50 9.21
N THR A 155 -8.16 14.66 8.58
CA THR A 155 -8.56 15.96 9.16
C THR A 155 -9.81 16.46 8.42
N TYR A 156 -10.87 16.78 9.15
CA TYR A 156 -12.13 17.26 8.59
C TYR A 156 -12.38 18.70 8.98
N LEU A 157 -12.53 19.59 8.00
CA LEU A 157 -12.94 20.97 8.18
C LEU A 157 -14.47 21.02 8.18
N VAL A 158 -15.05 21.18 9.35
CA VAL A 158 -16.46 20.89 9.63
C VAL A 158 -17.41 21.80 8.87
N GLU A 159 -17.22 23.11 8.96
CA GLU A 159 -18.11 24.12 8.40
C GLU A 159 -18.12 24.10 6.86
N GLU A 160 -16.97 23.77 6.27
CA GLU A 160 -16.76 23.75 4.83
C GLU A 160 -16.99 22.35 4.22
N LYS A 161 -17.18 21.32 5.05
CA LYS A 161 -17.29 19.90 4.64
C LYS A 161 -16.12 19.44 3.74
N LEU A 162 -14.90 19.80 4.11
CA LEU A 162 -13.68 19.41 3.40
C LEU A 162 -12.94 18.34 4.20
N LEU A 163 -12.53 17.26 3.53
CA LEU A 163 -11.83 16.16 4.17
C LEU A 163 -10.42 16.00 3.60
N PHE A 164 -9.41 16.16 4.44
CA PHE A 164 -8.01 15.90 4.12
C PHE A 164 -7.71 14.46 4.48
N THR A 165 -7.45 13.63 3.47
CA THR A 165 -7.35 12.16 3.64
C THR A 165 -5.92 11.63 3.54
N CYS A 166 -4.94 12.51 3.37
CA CYS A 166 -3.59 12.10 3.02
C CYS A 166 -3.61 11.16 1.80
N ASP A 167 -3.00 9.98 1.89
CA ASP A 167 -2.89 9.02 0.78
C ASP A 167 -4.20 8.39 0.33
N PHE A 168 -5.20 8.39 1.20
CA PHE A 168 -6.44 7.71 0.87
C PHE A 168 -7.21 8.42 -0.23
N PHE A 169 -7.52 7.72 -1.31
CA PHE A 169 -8.05 8.22 -2.60
C PHE A 169 -7.00 8.94 -3.47
N GLY A 170 -5.71 8.84 -3.14
CA GLY A 170 -4.63 9.43 -3.89
C GLY A 170 -4.42 8.83 -5.29
N ALA A 171 -3.65 9.55 -6.09
CA ALA A 171 -3.21 9.11 -7.41
C ALA A 171 -1.85 9.73 -7.76
N HIS A 172 -0.90 8.96 -8.25
CA HIS A 172 0.33 9.52 -8.81
C HIS A 172 0.04 10.12 -10.19
N TYR A 173 -0.35 11.40 -10.17
CA TYR A 173 -0.73 12.14 -11.37
C TYR A 173 -0.39 13.62 -11.20
N ALA A 174 0.56 14.12 -11.99
CA ALA A 174 0.97 15.52 -12.04
C ALA A 174 0.27 16.25 -13.18
N PHE A 175 -0.27 17.44 -12.91
CA PHE A 175 -0.91 18.27 -13.91
C PHE A 175 -0.83 19.78 -13.55
N ASP A 176 -1.19 20.64 -14.48
CA ASP A 176 -1.23 22.09 -14.25
C ASP A 176 -2.61 22.49 -13.68
N GLY A 177 -2.81 22.29 -12.39
CA GLY A 177 -4.04 22.55 -11.70
C GLY A 177 -4.05 21.92 -10.31
N VAL A 178 -5.21 21.95 -9.64
CA VAL A 178 -5.41 21.32 -8.33
C VAL A 178 -6.71 20.54 -8.24
N MET A 179 -7.70 20.84 -9.09
CA MET A 179 -9.03 20.25 -9.05
C MET A 179 -9.21 19.17 -10.11
N GLU A 180 -10.02 18.15 -9.84
CA GLU A 180 -10.25 17.05 -10.79
C GLU A 180 -10.85 17.49 -12.13
N ASP A 181 -11.63 18.57 -12.14
CA ASP A 181 -12.21 19.11 -13.38
C ASP A 181 -11.19 19.87 -14.27
N GLN A 182 -9.96 20.03 -13.80
CA GLN A 182 -8.84 20.60 -14.53
C GLN A 182 -7.92 19.53 -15.14
N ILE A 183 -8.21 18.24 -14.91
CA ILE A 183 -7.40 17.13 -15.40
C ILE A 183 -7.55 17.00 -16.91
N PRO A 184 -6.45 17.00 -17.67
CA PRO A 184 -6.50 16.94 -19.13
C PRO A 184 -7.11 15.64 -19.70
N ASN A 185 -6.88 14.51 -19.01
CA ASN A 185 -7.38 13.21 -19.42
C ASN A 185 -7.85 12.40 -18.19
N MET A 186 -9.14 12.35 -17.99
CA MET A 186 -9.75 11.63 -16.86
C MET A 186 -9.55 10.12 -16.93
N ASN A 187 -9.40 9.52 -18.13
CA ASN A 187 -9.15 8.07 -18.21
C ASN A 187 -7.75 7.72 -17.68
N ASP A 188 -6.76 8.55 -17.91
CA ASP A 188 -5.42 8.38 -17.36
C ASP A 188 -5.41 8.59 -15.86
N TYR A 189 -6.19 9.54 -15.34
CA TYR A 189 -6.35 9.77 -13.92
C TYR A 189 -7.06 8.60 -13.23
N ASP A 190 -8.13 8.06 -13.82
CA ASP A 190 -8.83 6.86 -13.34
C ASP A 190 -7.88 5.65 -13.25
N ARG A 191 -7.01 5.46 -14.25
CA ARG A 191 -5.96 4.43 -14.23
C ARG A 191 -4.95 4.66 -13.11
N SER A 192 -4.55 5.92 -12.88
CA SER A 192 -3.63 6.27 -11.81
C SER A 192 -4.20 6.00 -10.43
N ILE A 193 -5.49 6.29 -10.18
CA ILE A 193 -6.17 5.92 -8.93
C ILE A 193 -6.17 4.41 -8.74
N LYS A 194 -6.47 3.64 -9.80
CA LYS A 194 -6.45 2.17 -9.71
C LYS A 194 -5.05 1.65 -9.40
N HIS A 195 -4.03 2.15 -10.10
CA HIS A 195 -2.64 1.77 -9.88
C HIS A 195 -2.16 2.12 -8.46
N TYR A 196 -2.53 3.30 -7.96
CA TYR A 196 -2.25 3.74 -6.59
C TYR A 196 -2.91 2.82 -5.56
N TYR A 197 -4.20 2.48 -5.76
CA TYR A 197 -4.90 1.52 -4.92
C TYR A 197 -4.18 0.17 -4.89
N ASP A 198 -3.84 -0.39 -6.06
CA ASP A 198 -3.21 -1.71 -6.16
C ASP A 198 -1.85 -1.75 -5.47
N SER A 199 -1.07 -0.68 -5.60
CA SER A 199 0.30 -0.61 -5.07
C SER A 199 0.35 -0.34 -3.56
N ILE A 200 -0.57 0.47 -3.03
CA ILE A 200 -0.46 1.02 -1.67
C ILE A 200 -1.60 0.56 -0.76
N MET A 201 -2.85 0.58 -1.24
CA MET A 201 -4.04 0.36 -0.41
C MET A 201 -4.51 -1.11 -0.40
N SER A 202 -4.27 -1.84 -1.49
CA SER A 202 -4.76 -3.22 -1.64
C SER A 202 -4.31 -4.20 -0.55
N PRO A 203 -3.16 -4.03 0.12
CA PRO A 203 -2.76 -4.88 1.24
C PRO A 203 -3.66 -4.75 2.49
N PHE A 204 -4.45 -3.67 2.58
CA PHE A 204 -5.24 -3.31 3.75
C PHE A 204 -6.76 -3.26 3.50
N PRO A 205 -7.38 -4.28 2.87
CA PRO A 205 -8.76 -4.17 2.38
C PRO A 205 -9.78 -3.93 3.51
N LYS A 206 -9.53 -4.44 4.72
CA LYS A 206 -10.37 -4.19 5.89
C LYS A 206 -10.33 -2.72 6.32
N ASP A 207 -9.14 -2.14 6.35
CA ASP A 207 -8.92 -0.75 6.74
C ASP A 207 -9.45 0.19 5.66
N VAL A 208 -9.28 -0.17 4.38
CA VAL A 208 -9.89 0.53 3.24
C VAL A 208 -11.41 0.61 3.39
N ARG A 209 -12.10 -0.49 3.68
CA ARG A 209 -13.55 -0.48 3.91
C ARG A 209 -13.94 0.43 5.08
N ARG A 210 -13.17 0.41 6.19
CA ARG A 210 -13.37 1.32 7.32
C ARG A 210 -13.23 2.79 6.89
N GLY A 211 -12.17 3.14 6.14
CA GLY A 211 -11.95 4.48 5.62
C GLY A 211 -13.08 4.95 4.70
N VAL A 212 -13.54 4.09 3.78
CA VAL A 212 -14.70 4.37 2.92
C VAL A 212 -15.96 4.64 3.74
N GLN A 213 -16.26 3.82 4.76
CA GLN A 213 -17.42 4.06 5.63
C GLN A 213 -17.30 5.37 6.40
N LYS A 214 -16.10 5.76 6.84
CA LYS A 214 -15.86 7.05 7.49
C LYS A 214 -16.15 8.21 6.53
N ILE A 215 -15.67 8.17 5.28
CA ILE A 215 -15.97 9.20 4.27
C ILE A 215 -17.47 9.29 4.00
N LYS A 216 -18.16 8.15 3.85
CA LYS A 216 -19.62 8.13 3.65
C LYS A 216 -20.37 8.76 4.83
N ALA A 217 -19.92 8.51 6.06
CA ALA A 217 -20.53 9.07 7.27
C ALA A 217 -20.31 10.59 7.41
N LEU A 218 -19.13 11.10 6.98
CA LEU A 218 -18.82 12.53 7.01
C LEU A 218 -19.43 13.29 5.84
N ASP A 219 -19.74 12.61 4.74
CA ASP A 219 -20.34 13.14 3.50
C ASP A 219 -19.68 14.46 3.03
N PRO A 220 -18.33 14.48 2.80
CA PRO A 220 -17.63 15.69 2.44
C PRO A 220 -18.05 16.18 1.05
N ASP A 221 -17.97 17.49 0.85
CA ASP A 221 -18.20 18.11 -0.46
C ASP A 221 -16.93 18.05 -1.33
N MET A 222 -15.74 18.04 -0.69
CA MET A 222 -14.45 17.82 -1.35
C MET A 222 -13.58 16.89 -0.50
N VAL A 223 -12.74 16.11 -1.17
CA VAL A 223 -11.64 15.34 -0.56
C VAL A 223 -10.33 15.87 -1.09
N LEU A 224 -9.46 16.26 -0.16
CA LEU A 224 -8.15 16.85 -0.40
C LEU A 224 -7.09 15.79 -0.09
N VAL A 225 -6.59 15.16 -1.14
CA VAL A 225 -5.63 14.05 -1.08
C VAL A 225 -4.19 14.55 -1.05
N SER A 226 -3.24 13.72 -0.64
CA SER A 226 -1.81 14.06 -0.65
C SER A 226 -1.14 13.87 -2.02
N HIS A 227 -1.73 13.06 -2.90
CA HIS A 227 -1.25 12.85 -4.26
C HIS A 227 -2.39 12.97 -5.27
N GLY A 228 -2.17 13.73 -6.34
CA GLY A 228 -3.15 13.94 -7.40
C GLY A 228 -4.08 15.11 -7.13
N ALA A 229 -5.27 15.09 -7.70
CA ALA A 229 -6.22 16.19 -7.66
C ALA A 229 -7.11 16.19 -6.40
N VAL A 230 -7.49 17.38 -5.97
CA VAL A 230 -8.64 17.55 -5.08
C VAL A 230 -9.90 17.10 -5.83
N ILE A 231 -10.64 16.19 -5.25
CA ILE A 231 -11.85 15.62 -5.85
C ILE A 231 -13.12 16.11 -5.14
N LYS A 232 -14.18 16.33 -5.89
CA LYS A 232 -15.49 16.81 -5.40
C LYS A 232 -16.64 15.92 -5.87
N LYS A 233 -17.81 16.13 -5.33
CA LYS A 233 -19.03 15.44 -5.82
C LYS A 233 -19.33 15.88 -7.28
N PRO A 234 -19.73 14.94 -8.19
CA PRO A 234 -20.05 13.53 -7.91
C PRO A 234 -18.85 12.56 -8.02
N TYR A 235 -17.62 13.02 -8.31
CA TYR A 235 -16.48 12.15 -8.53
C TYR A 235 -16.08 11.37 -7.27
N ILE A 236 -16.25 11.95 -6.07
CA ILE A 236 -16.07 11.25 -4.79
C ILE A 236 -16.89 9.96 -4.74
N GLN A 237 -18.17 9.98 -5.15
CA GLN A 237 -19.03 8.79 -5.16
C GLN A 237 -18.53 7.71 -6.10
N LYS A 238 -17.95 8.09 -7.25
CA LYS A 238 -17.32 7.17 -8.20
C LYS A 238 -16.10 6.47 -7.56
N VAL A 239 -15.23 7.23 -6.89
CA VAL A 239 -14.06 6.67 -6.19
C VAL A 239 -14.47 5.76 -5.02
N ILE A 240 -15.48 6.15 -4.24
CA ILE A 240 -16.07 5.30 -3.19
C ILE A 240 -16.51 3.94 -3.76
N GLN A 241 -17.27 3.94 -4.86
CA GLN A 241 -17.73 2.69 -5.49
C GLN A 241 -16.57 1.81 -5.94
N TRP A 242 -15.50 2.40 -6.48
CA TRP A 242 -14.31 1.65 -6.85
C TRP A 242 -13.62 1.03 -5.65
N TYR A 243 -13.36 1.80 -4.60
CA TYR A 243 -12.69 1.31 -3.39
C TYR A 243 -13.52 0.23 -2.68
N GLU A 244 -14.87 0.38 -2.64
CA GLU A 244 -15.77 -0.68 -2.14
C GLU A 244 -15.67 -1.96 -2.99
N SER A 245 -15.64 -1.82 -4.32
CA SER A 245 -15.50 -2.95 -5.23
C SER A 245 -14.15 -3.65 -5.11
N TRP A 246 -13.06 -2.88 -5.08
CA TRP A 246 -11.70 -3.40 -5.04
C TRP A 246 -11.33 -4.00 -3.68
N SER A 247 -11.89 -3.49 -2.58
CA SER A 247 -11.66 -4.00 -1.23
C SER A 247 -12.66 -5.06 -0.79
N LYS A 248 -13.55 -5.51 -1.70
CA LYS A 248 -14.59 -6.50 -1.37
C LYS A 248 -13.96 -7.80 -0.86
N GLU A 249 -14.51 -8.34 0.21
CA GLU A 249 -14.11 -9.66 0.70
C GLU A 249 -14.49 -10.74 -0.32
N LYS A 250 -13.61 -11.73 -0.46
CA LYS A 250 -13.94 -12.93 -1.23
C LYS A 250 -15.12 -13.64 -0.58
N ASP A 251 -16.04 -14.13 -1.40
CA ASP A 251 -17.10 -15.01 -0.91
C ASP A 251 -16.44 -16.28 -0.33
N PRO A 252 -16.66 -16.61 0.95
CA PRO A 252 -16.07 -17.77 1.59
C PRO A 252 -16.48 -19.10 0.92
N ASN A 253 -17.57 -19.11 0.15
CA ASN A 253 -18.06 -20.27 -0.59
C ASN A 253 -17.41 -20.45 -1.97
N THR A 254 -16.52 -19.54 -2.40
CA THR A 254 -15.79 -19.73 -3.66
C THR A 254 -14.75 -20.83 -3.53
N GLU A 255 -14.53 -21.56 -4.61
CA GLU A 255 -13.46 -22.55 -4.68
C GLU A 255 -12.11 -21.90 -4.33
N PRO A 256 -11.32 -22.52 -3.45
CA PRO A 256 -10.02 -21.96 -3.10
C PRO A 256 -9.09 -21.95 -4.31
N THR A 257 -8.26 -20.92 -4.41
CA THR A 257 -7.22 -20.80 -5.42
C THR A 257 -5.86 -21.12 -4.81
N VAL A 258 -5.11 -22.03 -5.43
CA VAL A 258 -3.75 -22.37 -5.06
C VAL A 258 -2.81 -22.12 -6.24
N VAL A 259 -1.77 -21.32 -6.00
CA VAL A 259 -0.79 -20.92 -7.01
C VAL A 259 0.52 -21.65 -6.78
N ILE A 260 1.11 -22.21 -7.84
CA ILE A 260 2.36 -22.98 -7.79
C ILE A 260 3.35 -22.45 -8.84
N PRO A 261 4.14 -21.39 -8.55
CA PRO A 261 5.28 -21.03 -9.38
C PRO A 261 6.43 -22.00 -9.19
N PHE A 262 7.09 -22.35 -10.27
CA PHE A 262 8.25 -23.25 -10.22
C PHE A 262 9.30 -22.92 -11.29
N ALA A 263 10.57 -23.19 -10.94
CA ALA A 263 11.71 -23.18 -11.85
C ALA A 263 12.27 -24.60 -12.01
N SER A 264 12.40 -25.08 -13.25
CA SER A 264 12.75 -26.49 -13.51
C SER A 264 13.72 -26.68 -14.67
N ALA A 265 15.03 -26.76 -14.39
CA ALA A 265 16.06 -26.93 -15.40
C ALA A 265 15.95 -28.25 -16.21
N TYR A 266 15.58 -29.34 -15.56
CA TYR A 266 15.52 -30.70 -16.18
C TYR A 266 14.12 -31.34 -16.08
N LYS A 267 13.08 -30.53 -15.92
CA LYS A 267 11.66 -30.95 -15.74
C LYS A 267 11.37 -31.76 -14.48
N TYR A 268 12.34 -31.93 -13.56
CA TYR A 268 12.09 -32.70 -12.33
C TYR A 268 11.25 -31.91 -11.33
N THR A 269 11.57 -30.64 -11.11
CA THR A 269 10.75 -29.74 -10.27
C THR A 269 9.36 -29.54 -10.88
N LYS A 270 9.24 -29.44 -12.21
CA LYS A 270 7.96 -29.41 -12.90
C LYS A 270 7.12 -30.65 -12.61
N MET A 271 7.74 -31.85 -12.72
CA MET A 271 7.08 -33.12 -12.38
C MET A 271 6.57 -33.13 -10.93
N MET A 272 7.34 -32.56 -9.98
CA MET A 272 6.90 -32.41 -8.60
C MET A 272 5.70 -31.46 -8.50
N ALA A 273 5.73 -30.28 -9.17
CA ALA A 273 4.61 -29.34 -9.19
C ALA A 273 3.32 -29.97 -9.71
N GLU A 274 3.41 -30.70 -10.83
CA GLU A 274 2.27 -31.42 -11.42
C GLU A 274 1.73 -32.50 -10.48
N THR A 275 2.62 -33.22 -9.79
CA THR A 275 2.22 -34.27 -8.84
C THR A 275 1.60 -33.70 -7.55
N ILE A 276 2.13 -32.58 -7.03
CA ILE A 276 1.52 -31.85 -5.91
C ILE A 276 0.11 -31.38 -6.29
N LYS A 277 -0.06 -30.81 -7.49
CA LYS A 277 -1.36 -30.41 -8.03
C LYS A 277 -2.35 -31.58 -7.98
N LEU A 278 -1.97 -32.75 -8.50
CA LEU A 278 -2.84 -33.92 -8.46
C LEU A 278 -3.28 -34.32 -7.04
N GLY A 279 -2.37 -34.24 -6.07
CA GLY A 279 -2.70 -34.47 -4.66
C GLY A 279 -3.68 -33.46 -4.07
N ILE A 280 -3.52 -32.21 -4.41
CA ILE A 280 -4.42 -31.13 -3.95
C ILE A 280 -5.81 -31.31 -4.60
N GLU A 281 -5.87 -31.53 -5.90
CA GLU A 281 -7.13 -31.76 -6.64
C GLU A 281 -7.90 -32.96 -6.10
N GLU A 282 -7.21 -34.08 -5.81
CA GLU A 282 -7.83 -35.26 -5.19
C GLU A 282 -8.45 -34.93 -3.82
N ALA A 283 -7.74 -34.22 -2.96
CA ALA A 283 -8.22 -33.86 -1.62
C ALA A 283 -9.41 -32.90 -1.63
N TYR A 284 -9.53 -32.08 -2.67
CA TYR A 284 -10.65 -31.16 -2.89
C TYR A 284 -11.74 -31.73 -3.82
N LEU A 285 -11.65 -32.98 -4.24
CA LEU A 285 -12.56 -33.60 -5.23
C LEU A 285 -12.69 -32.73 -6.49
N ASN A 286 -11.59 -32.14 -6.94
CA ASN A 286 -11.46 -31.18 -8.04
C ASN A 286 -12.22 -29.83 -7.85
N GLN A 287 -12.66 -29.50 -6.64
CA GLN A 287 -13.28 -28.23 -6.30
C GLN A 287 -12.22 -27.24 -5.79
N VAL A 288 -11.17 -27.02 -6.57
CA VAL A 288 -10.06 -26.10 -6.29
C VAL A 288 -9.52 -25.53 -7.60
N ASN A 289 -9.29 -24.23 -7.62
CA ASN A 289 -8.67 -23.57 -8.76
C ASN A 289 -7.15 -23.64 -8.65
N MET A 290 -6.52 -24.49 -9.48
CA MET A 290 -5.08 -24.69 -9.48
C MET A 290 -4.40 -23.89 -10.59
N LYS A 291 -3.45 -23.03 -10.24
CA LYS A 291 -2.66 -22.24 -11.20
C LYS A 291 -1.18 -22.62 -11.09
N LEU A 292 -0.62 -23.19 -12.15
CA LEU A 292 0.79 -23.54 -12.26
C LEU A 292 1.51 -22.53 -13.16
N PHE A 293 2.62 -21.98 -12.68
CA PHE A 293 3.44 -21.02 -13.42
C PHE A 293 4.87 -21.52 -13.59
N ASP A 294 5.27 -21.74 -14.83
CA ASP A 294 6.67 -21.96 -15.18
C ASP A 294 7.34 -20.58 -15.33
N VAL A 295 8.32 -20.28 -14.49
CA VAL A 295 9.03 -18.97 -14.51
C VAL A 295 9.79 -18.71 -15.80
N GLU A 296 9.97 -19.73 -16.67
CA GLU A 296 10.56 -19.51 -17.99
C GLU A 296 9.58 -18.86 -18.98
N THR A 297 8.28 -18.95 -18.73
CA THR A 297 7.21 -18.52 -19.65
C THR A 297 6.24 -17.50 -19.07
N SER A 298 6.26 -17.28 -17.76
CA SER A 298 5.38 -16.34 -17.07
C SER A 298 6.19 -15.22 -16.44
N SER A 299 5.63 -14.00 -16.40
CA SER A 299 6.32 -12.87 -15.79
C SER A 299 6.25 -12.91 -14.25
N THR A 300 7.20 -12.26 -13.61
CA THR A 300 7.21 -12.13 -12.14
C THR A 300 5.96 -11.38 -11.65
N GLU A 301 5.57 -10.32 -12.36
CA GLU A 301 4.42 -9.47 -12.04
C GLU A 301 3.12 -10.27 -12.07
N GLU A 302 2.89 -11.07 -13.13
CA GLU A 302 1.73 -11.95 -13.25
C GLU A 302 1.66 -12.95 -12.09
N ILE A 303 2.78 -13.59 -11.76
CA ILE A 303 2.85 -14.59 -10.69
C ILE A 303 2.58 -13.94 -9.31
N VAL A 304 3.16 -12.77 -9.05
CA VAL A 304 2.95 -12.01 -7.81
C VAL A 304 1.49 -11.60 -7.66
N GLU A 305 0.86 -11.09 -8.71
CA GLU A 305 -0.56 -10.73 -8.69
C GLU A 305 -1.44 -11.94 -8.36
N GLU A 306 -1.16 -13.08 -8.97
CA GLU A 306 -1.91 -14.32 -8.73
C GLU A 306 -1.70 -14.85 -7.30
N ILE A 307 -0.48 -14.78 -6.75
CA ILE A 307 -0.22 -15.13 -5.34
C ILE A 307 -0.96 -14.17 -4.40
N ASN A 308 -0.98 -12.88 -4.72
CA ASN A 308 -1.68 -11.89 -3.91
C ASN A 308 -3.18 -12.19 -3.82
N GLN A 309 -3.78 -12.71 -4.88
CA GLN A 309 -5.19 -13.08 -4.94
C GLN A 309 -5.49 -14.51 -4.44
N ALA A 310 -4.49 -15.38 -4.34
CA ALA A 310 -4.65 -16.79 -3.96
C ALA A 310 -5.00 -16.97 -2.48
N ASP A 311 -5.59 -18.11 -2.15
CA ASP A 311 -5.82 -18.55 -0.76
C ASP A 311 -4.56 -19.20 -0.16
N ALA A 312 -3.74 -19.85 -1.02
CA ALA A 312 -2.49 -20.48 -0.63
C ALA A 312 -1.54 -20.55 -1.83
N PHE A 313 -0.26 -20.80 -1.58
CA PHE A 313 0.72 -20.96 -2.66
C PHE A 313 1.87 -21.90 -2.27
N LEU A 314 2.47 -22.55 -3.28
CA LEU A 314 3.68 -23.34 -3.11
C LEU A 314 4.73 -22.83 -4.09
N VAL A 315 6.00 -22.77 -3.65
CA VAL A 315 7.10 -22.30 -4.51
C VAL A 315 8.09 -23.43 -4.77
N GLY A 316 8.36 -23.68 -6.05
CA GLY A 316 9.23 -24.75 -6.49
C GLY A 316 10.54 -24.26 -7.11
N SER A 317 11.69 -24.78 -6.67
CA SER A 317 12.98 -24.47 -7.28
C SER A 317 13.88 -25.69 -7.39
N ALA A 318 14.60 -25.78 -8.52
CA ALA A 318 15.81 -26.59 -8.54
C ALA A 318 16.86 -25.93 -7.64
N THR A 319 17.72 -26.74 -6.98
CA THR A 319 18.89 -26.21 -6.26
C THR A 319 20.05 -26.07 -7.23
N ILE A 320 20.48 -24.83 -7.45
CA ILE A 320 21.65 -24.48 -8.27
C ILE A 320 22.56 -23.57 -7.42
N VAL A 321 23.86 -23.85 -7.41
CA VAL A 321 24.85 -23.09 -6.61
C VAL A 321 24.43 -23.01 -5.12
N ARG A 322 23.89 -24.11 -4.58
CA ARG A 322 23.42 -24.26 -3.19
C ARG A 322 22.26 -23.34 -2.80
N ASP A 323 21.51 -22.85 -3.76
CA ASP A 323 20.37 -21.97 -3.49
C ASP A 323 19.22 -22.20 -4.48
N ALA A 324 18.08 -21.57 -4.23
CA ALA A 324 17.03 -21.41 -5.20
C ALA A 324 17.47 -20.50 -6.34
N VAL A 325 16.89 -20.67 -7.52
CA VAL A 325 17.25 -19.84 -8.68
C VAL A 325 16.65 -18.43 -8.57
N LYS A 326 17.37 -17.45 -9.15
CA LYS A 326 17.01 -16.03 -9.09
C LYS A 326 15.54 -15.73 -9.43
N PRO A 327 14.91 -16.28 -10.50
CA PRO A 327 13.50 -15.95 -10.79
C PRO A 327 12.53 -16.27 -9.64
N ILE A 328 12.80 -17.30 -8.85
CA ILE A 328 11.99 -17.62 -7.65
C ILE A 328 12.25 -16.62 -6.53
N TRP A 329 13.49 -16.17 -6.37
CA TRP A 329 13.81 -15.10 -5.42
C TRP A 329 13.17 -13.75 -5.82
N ASP A 330 13.14 -13.42 -7.12
CA ASP A 330 12.49 -12.22 -7.64
C ASP A 330 10.99 -12.22 -7.25
N ILE A 331 10.29 -13.33 -7.44
CA ILE A 331 8.90 -13.50 -7.00
C ILE A 331 8.78 -13.25 -5.48
N LEU A 332 9.58 -13.97 -4.66
CA LEU A 332 9.47 -13.89 -3.20
C LEU A 332 9.90 -12.54 -2.62
N SER A 333 10.75 -11.78 -3.31
CA SER A 333 11.14 -10.43 -2.90
C SER A 333 10.09 -9.39 -3.25
N SER A 334 9.25 -9.65 -4.25
CA SER A 334 8.16 -8.78 -4.68
C SER A 334 6.86 -9.01 -3.90
N LEU A 335 6.78 -10.05 -3.04
CA LEU A 335 5.59 -10.31 -2.23
C LEU A 335 5.49 -9.37 -1.03
N ASN A 336 4.31 -8.81 -0.82
CA ASN A 336 4.01 -7.98 0.35
C ASN A 336 3.65 -8.86 1.56
N VAL A 337 4.30 -8.59 2.70
CA VAL A 337 4.09 -9.34 3.96
C VAL A 337 2.65 -9.25 4.45
N GLU A 338 1.99 -8.10 4.31
CA GLU A 338 0.60 -7.94 4.77
C GLU A 338 -0.39 -8.75 3.93
N VAL A 339 -0.06 -9.03 2.67
CA VAL A 339 -0.88 -9.87 1.78
C VAL A 339 -0.62 -11.36 2.01
N THR A 340 0.62 -11.75 2.30
CA THR A 340 1.00 -13.16 2.51
C THR A 340 0.75 -13.66 3.92
N LYS A 341 0.65 -12.76 4.88
CA LYS A 341 0.44 -13.06 6.30
C LYS A 341 -0.76 -13.98 6.54
N GLY A 342 -0.46 -15.13 7.12
CA GLY A 342 -1.48 -16.14 7.45
C GLY A 342 -1.92 -17.01 6.29
N LYS A 343 -1.54 -16.74 5.03
CA LYS A 343 -1.75 -17.68 3.91
C LYS A 343 -0.93 -18.94 4.13
N LEU A 344 -1.48 -20.09 3.75
CA LEU A 344 -0.72 -21.34 3.74
C LEU A 344 0.29 -21.32 2.61
N ALA A 345 1.55 -21.67 2.91
CA ALA A 345 2.60 -21.78 1.90
C ALA A 345 3.54 -22.95 2.18
N ALA A 346 4.19 -23.46 1.13
CA ALA A 346 5.23 -24.47 1.25
C ALA A 346 6.26 -24.32 0.14
N ALA A 347 7.46 -24.89 0.35
CA ALA A 347 8.50 -24.96 -0.64
C ALA A 347 8.71 -26.40 -1.11
N PHE A 348 9.09 -26.58 -2.37
CA PHE A 348 9.47 -27.89 -2.91
C PHE A 348 10.59 -27.77 -3.94
N GLY A 349 11.28 -28.87 -4.24
CA GLY A 349 12.30 -28.78 -5.26
C GLY A 349 13.13 -30.03 -5.48
N SER A 350 13.76 -30.10 -6.66
CA SER A 350 14.71 -31.15 -7.00
C SER A 350 16.16 -30.64 -6.84
N TYR A 351 17.07 -31.54 -6.54
CA TYR A 351 18.49 -31.22 -6.39
C TYR A 351 19.38 -32.36 -6.88
N GLY A 352 20.60 -32.06 -7.26
CA GLY A 352 21.58 -33.07 -7.65
C GLY A 352 22.64 -33.33 -6.59
N TRP A 353 23.35 -32.28 -6.20
CA TRP A 353 24.49 -32.33 -5.29
C TRP A 353 24.07 -32.07 -3.84
N SER A 354 23.40 -30.98 -3.59
CA SER A 354 22.92 -30.54 -2.27
C SER A 354 21.55 -29.88 -2.43
N GLY A 355 20.72 -29.83 -1.40
CA GLY A 355 19.30 -29.47 -1.51
C GLY A 355 18.89 -28.30 -0.64
N GLU A 356 19.67 -27.21 -0.61
CA GLU A 356 19.45 -26.05 0.25
C GLU A 356 18.26 -25.18 -0.18
N ALA A 357 17.92 -25.15 -1.47
CA ALA A 357 16.87 -24.29 -2.02
C ALA A 357 15.57 -24.37 -1.21
N VAL A 358 15.08 -25.59 -0.92
CA VAL A 358 13.82 -25.79 -0.19
C VAL A 358 13.89 -25.19 1.22
N LYS A 359 15.00 -25.37 1.91
CA LYS A 359 15.21 -24.77 3.25
C LYS A 359 15.21 -23.24 3.18
N ASN A 360 15.99 -22.67 2.26
CA ASN A 360 16.14 -21.22 2.11
C ASN A 360 14.78 -20.59 1.74
N LEU A 361 14.02 -21.21 0.84
CA LEU A 361 12.67 -20.76 0.48
C LEU A 361 11.71 -20.85 1.67
N THR A 362 11.74 -21.94 2.46
CA THR A 362 10.89 -22.07 3.65
C THR A 362 11.21 -20.97 4.68
N GLU A 363 12.47 -20.65 4.91
CA GLU A 363 12.87 -19.55 5.79
C GLU A 363 12.34 -18.20 5.29
N ARG A 364 12.36 -17.96 3.98
CA ARG A 364 11.78 -16.74 3.40
C ARG A 364 10.26 -16.70 3.55
N LEU A 365 9.54 -17.80 3.35
CA LEU A 365 8.10 -17.88 3.57
C LEU A 365 7.72 -17.56 5.03
N ILE A 366 8.54 -17.99 6.00
CA ILE A 366 8.37 -17.62 7.41
C ILE A 366 8.56 -16.11 7.63
N GLN A 367 9.57 -15.51 7.00
CA GLN A 367 9.79 -14.05 7.05
C GLN A 367 8.60 -13.28 6.45
N LEU A 368 7.98 -13.81 5.41
CA LEU A 368 6.75 -13.30 4.81
C LEU A 368 5.50 -13.55 5.68
N LYS A 369 5.67 -14.06 6.91
CA LYS A 369 4.59 -14.38 7.86
C LYS A 369 3.52 -15.34 7.32
N ALA A 370 3.85 -16.14 6.31
CA ALA A 370 2.99 -17.22 5.85
C ALA A 370 2.92 -18.35 6.89
N LYS A 371 1.81 -19.08 6.92
CA LYS A 371 1.73 -20.35 7.63
C LYS A 371 2.43 -21.40 6.79
N THR A 372 3.57 -21.94 7.23
CA THR A 372 4.39 -22.82 6.42
C THR A 372 4.23 -24.28 6.80
N LEU A 373 4.15 -25.15 5.80
CA LEU A 373 4.43 -26.60 5.96
C LEU A 373 5.91 -26.87 5.71
N GLU A 374 6.42 -27.96 6.31
CA GLU A 374 7.74 -28.45 5.99
C GLU A 374 7.83 -28.79 4.49
N GLY A 375 8.86 -28.28 3.82
CA GLY A 375 9.00 -28.44 2.39
C GLY A 375 9.50 -29.85 1.98
N ILE A 376 9.19 -30.26 0.73
CA ILE A 376 9.63 -31.54 0.17
C ILE A 376 10.74 -31.35 -0.86
N ARG A 377 11.81 -32.15 -0.76
CA ARG A 377 12.94 -32.11 -1.69
C ARG A 377 13.32 -33.51 -2.17
N ILE A 378 13.55 -33.66 -3.47
CA ILE A 378 13.87 -34.92 -4.10
C ILE A 378 15.19 -34.86 -4.85
N LYS A 379 16.01 -35.92 -4.73
CA LYS A 379 17.28 -35.96 -5.44
C LYS A 379 17.05 -36.41 -6.88
N PHE A 380 17.35 -35.51 -7.85
CA PHE A 380 17.15 -35.69 -9.28
C PHE A 380 15.69 -36.04 -9.66
N LYS A 381 15.50 -37.08 -10.47
CA LYS A 381 14.19 -37.51 -10.96
C LYS A 381 13.45 -38.34 -9.90
N PRO A 382 12.22 -37.95 -9.53
CA PRO A 382 11.42 -38.76 -8.60
C PRO A 382 11.20 -40.20 -9.10
N SER A 383 11.36 -41.18 -8.21
CA SER A 383 10.90 -42.56 -8.43
C SER A 383 9.37 -42.65 -8.29
N SER A 384 8.79 -43.81 -8.63
CA SER A 384 7.35 -44.01 -8.45
C SER A 384 6.92 -43.90 -6.98
N GLU A 385 7.72 -44.38 -6.04
CA GLU A 385 7.47 -44.25 -4.59
C GLU A 385 7.54 -42.78 -4.15
N GLN A 386 8.53 -42.03 -4.65
CA GLN A 386 8.67 -40.59 -4.36
C GLN A 386 7.56 -39.78 -5.03
N LEU A 387 7.03 -40.14 -6.16
CA LEU A 387 5.85 -39.53 -6.75
C LEU A 387 4.62 -39.70 -5.85
N GLU A 388 4.46 -40.83 -5.22
CA GLU A 388 3.38 -41.04 -4.24
C GLU A 388 3.60 -40.21 -2.97
N GLU A 389 4.84 -40.11 -2.49
CA GLU A 389 5.20 -39.19 -1.39
C GLU A 389 4.87 -37.73 -1.71
N ILE A 390 5.24 -37.24 -2.91
CA ILE A 390 4.94 -35.89 -3.39
C ILE A 390 3.43 -35.66 -3.52
N LYS A 391 2.69 -36.66 -4.00
CA LYS A 391 1.23 -36.58 -4.08
C LYS A 391 0.60 -36.46 -2.68
N ASN A 392 1.07 -37.31 -1.74
CA ASN A 392 0.62 -37.27 -0.34
C ASN A 392 0.95 -35.93 0.34
N PHE A 393 2.09 -35.29 0.01
CA PHE A 393 2.40 -33.92 0.43
C PHE A 393 1.35 -32.92 -0.10
N GLY A 394 0.93 -33.02 -1.35
CA GLY A 394 -0.16 -32.21 -1.91
C GLY A 394 -1.49 -32.42 -1.18
N ILE A 395 -1.84 -33.69 -0.86
CA ILE A 395 -3.04 -34.01 -0.06
C ILE A 395 -2.96 -33.38 1.34
N GLN A 396 -1.81 -33.46 2.00
CA GLN A 396 -1.59 -32.86 3.31
C GLN A 396 -1.75 -31.33 3.26
N PHE A 397 -1.15 -30.68 2.26
CA PHE A 397 -1.28 -29.25 2.04
C PHE A 397 -2.76 -28.82 1.90
N ALA A 398 -3.51 -29.55 1.08
CA ALA A 398 -4.95 -29.30 0.89
C ALA A 398 -5.75 -29.45 2.18
N LYS A 399 -5.52 -30.51 2.96
CA LYS A 399 -6.19 -30.72 4.27
C LYS A 399 -5.89 -29.60 5.24
N THR A 400 -4.64 -29.15 5.32
CA THR A 400 -4.25 -28.01 6.17
C THR A 400 -4.94 -26.72 5.72
N LEU A 401 -5.07 -26.48 4.41
CA LEU A 401 -5.80 -25.32 3.88
C LEU A 401 -7.29 -25.36 4.26
N GLN A 402 -7.91 -26.54 4.16
CA GLN A 402 -9.32 -26.76 4.57
C GLN A 402 -9.53 -26.47 6.07
N GLU A 403 -8.59 -26.89 6.93
CA GLU A 403 -8.63 -26.60 8.38
C GLU A 403 -8.51 -25.11 8.68
N ILE A 404 -7.59 -24.41 8.00
CA ILE A 404 -7.43 -22.96 8.15
C ILE A 404 -8.73 -22.25 7.74
N LYS A 405 -9.33 -22.61 6.60
CA LYS A 405 -10.59 -21.97 6.14
C LYS A 405 -11.78 -22.23 7.05
N LYS A 406 -11.82 -23.34 7.77
CA LYS A 406 -12.89 -23.62 8.76
C LYS A 406 -12.72 -22.83 10.06
N SER A 407 -11.51 -22.39 10.36
CA SER A 407 -11.19 -21.65 11.61
C SER A 407 -11.15 -20.13 11.43
N SER A 408 -11.29 -19.63 10.21
CA SER A 408 -11.32 -18.21 9.85
C SER A 408 -12.76 -17.71 9.71
#